data_01aae09de1832e8ad059952d212821fc
#
_entry.id   01aae09de1832e8ad059952d212821fc
#
_cell.length_a   1.000
_cell.length_b   1.000
_cell.length_c   1.000
_cell.angle_alpha   90.00
_cell.angle_beta   90.00
_cell.angle_gamma   90.00
#
_symmetry.space_group_name_H-M   'P 1'
#
loop_
_entity.id
_entity.type
_entity.pdbx_description
1 polymer ?
#
loop_
_entity_poly.entity_id
_entity_poly.type
_entity_poly.pdbx_seq_one_letter_code
_entity_poly.pdbx_strand_id
1 'polypeptide(L)'
;MWSFEVFRRSNIDIVGKKLVNTWSLLTQNANAGDTELHLKDDISDWNIGDEIGIATTRRGDSTRHRITAINGQTLTIDPPLENEHWGGYRDLPGGYSLEMAAEVVNMERNILIHGPDEDSFGDVGHSQFRNQRTFIQLTRLLKWSC
;
A
#
# COMPACT_ATOMS: atom_id res chain seq x y z
N MET A 1 29.19 1.75 -1.32
CA MET A 1 28.22 2.79 -1.67
C MET A 1 28.21 2.90 -3.19
N TRP A 2 27.12 2.60 -3.86
CA TRP A 2 27.03 2.71 -5.32
C TRP A 2 26.30 4.01 -5.63
N SER A 3 26.93 4.87 -6.40
CA SER A 3 26.30 6.06 -6.95
C SER A 3 25.88 5.81 -8.40
N PHE A 4 24.75 6.37 -8.76
CA PHE A 4 24.24 6.32 -10.12
C PHE A 4 24.29 7.76 -10.69
N GLU A 5 25.05 7.96 -11.74
CA GLU A 5 25.18 9.27 -12.39
C GLU A 5 24.50 9.25 -13.76
N VAL A 6 23.63 10.23 -14.01
CA VAL A 6 22.95 10.39 -15.29
C VAL A 6 23.61 11.53 -16.05
N PHE A 7 24.19 11.21 -17.19
CA PHE A 7 24.78 12.21 -18.08
C PHE A 7 23.72 12.80 -19.02
N ARG A 8 24.02 13.96 -19.59
CA ARG A 8 23.12 14.68 -20.51
C ARG A 8 22.54 13.76 -21.59
N ARG A 9 21.20 13.78 -21.75
CA ARG A 9 20.41 13.01 -22.72
C ARG A 9 20.28 11.52 -22.45
N SER A 10 20.39 11.08 -21.19
CA SER A 10 20.06 9.73 -20.80
C SER A 10 18.62 9.65 -20.33
N ASN A 11 17.91 8.61 -20.75
CA ASN A 11 16.61 8.24 -20.20
C ASN A 11 16.81 7.17 -19.16
N ILE A 12 16.09 7.31 -18.02
CA ILE A 12 16.02 6.28 -16.99
C ILE A 12 14.58 5.87 -16.86
N ASP A 13 14.29 4.62 -17.21
CA ASP A 13 12.99 4.03 -17.03
C ASP A 13 13.06 3.07 -15.84
N ILE A 14 12.32 3.38 -14.77
CA ILE A 14 12.24 2.56 -13.56
C ILE A 14 10.83 1.98 -13.51
N VAL A 15 10.72 0.69 -13.80
CA VAL A 15 9.44 -0.01 -13.83
C VAL A 15 9.35 -0.98 -12.65
N GLY A 16 8.36 -0.77 -11.79
CA GLY A 16 8.05 -1.67 -10.69
C GLY A 16 7.28 -2.92 -11.15
N LYS A 17 7.14 -3.88 -10.25
CA LYS A 17 6.23 -5.02 -10.44
C LYS A 17 4.79 -4.45 -10.59
N LYS A 18 4.15 -4.78 -11.70
CA LYS A 18 2.75 -4.44 -11.91
C LYS A 18 1.88 -5.54 -11.28
N LEU A 19 1.02 -5.15 -10.36
CA LEU A 19 -0.04 -6.02 -9.85
C LEU A 19 -1.23 -6.03 -10.82
N VAL A 20 -1.98 -7.12 -10.88
CA VAL A 20 -3.24 -7.22 -11.65
C VAL A 20 -4.22 -6.22 -11.07
N ASN A 21 -4.42 -6.29 -9.76
CA ASN A 21 -5.20 -5.30 -9.02
C ASN A 21 -4.36 -4.75 -7.85
N THR A 22 -4.25 -3.43 -7.76
CA THR A 22 -3.57 -2.77 -6.65
C THR A 22 -4.49 -2.47 -5.48
N TRP A 23 -5.78 -2.62 -5.67
CA TRP A 23 -6.84 -2.43 -4.68
C TRP A 23 -8.05 -3.29 -5.03
N SER A 24 -8.92 -3.53 -4.06
CA SER A 24 -10.19 -4.23 -4.21
C SER A 24 -11.20 -3.72 -3.19
N LEU A 25 -12.45 -4.11 -3.33
CA LEU A 25 -13.54 -3.76 -2.42
C LEU A 25 -13.87 -4.93 -1.49
N LEU A 26 -14.30 -4.63 -0.26
CA LEU A 26 -14.90 -5.63 0.62
C LEU A 26 -16.25 -6.10 0.05
N THR A 27 -16.48 -7.41 0.01
CA THR A 27 -17.76 -7.98 -0.44
C THR A 27 -18.79 -8.06 0.67
N GLN A 28 -18.36 -8.02 1.91
CA GLN A 28 -19.18 -8.05 3.11
C GLN A 28 -18.57 -7.20 4.22
N ASN A 29 -19.38 -6.86 5.23
CA ASN A 29 -18.88 -6.14 6.40
C ASN A 29 -17.80 -6.95 7.09
N ALA A 30 -16.75 -6.23 7.53
CA ALA A 30 -15.73 -6.73 8.42
C ALA A 30 -15.86 -6.01 9.76
N ASN A 31 -16.01 -6.76 10.85
CA ASN A 31 -16.27 -6.19 12.17
C ASN A 31 -14.97 -5.96 12.95
N ALA A 32 -15.04 -5.14 13.98
CA ALA A 32 -13.94 -5.01 14.91
C ALA A 32 -13.58 -6.38 15.51
N GLY A 33 -12.30 -6.72 15.53
CA GLY A 33 -11.78 -8.01 15.96
C GLY A 33 -11.64 -9.05 14.85
N ASP A 34 -12.23 -8.83 13.68
CA ASP A 34 -12.07 -9.75 12.54
C ASP A 34 -10.63 -9.73 12.03
N THR A 35 -10.17 -10.90 11.62
CA THR A 35 -8.86 -11.12 10.98
C THR A 35 -9.00 -11.56 9.52
N GLU A 36 -10.21 -11.78 9.04
CA GLU A 36 -10.49 -12.20 7.67
C GLU A 36 -11.21 -11.10 6.90
N LEU A 37 -10.74 -10.86 5.67
CA LEU A 37 -11.29 -9.89 4.72
C LEU A 37 -11.67 -10.62 3.44
N HIS A 38 -12.91 -10.43 2.98
CA HIS A 38 -13.38 -11.00 1.73
C HIS A 38 -13.41 -9.93 0.65
N LEU A 39 -12.61 -10.12 -0.39
CA LEU A 39 -12.40 -9.15 -1.46
C LEU A 39 -13.19 -9.53 -2.72
N LYS A 40 -13.49 -8.52 -3.53
CA LYS A 40 -14.28 -8.65 -4.76
C LYS A 40 -13.43 -9.10 -5.94
N ASP A 41 -12.22 -8.59 -6.05
CA ASP A 41 -11.37 -8.75 -7.23
C ASP A 41 -10.33 -9.85 -7.05
N ASP A 42 -9.69 -10.24 -8.15
CA ASP A 42 -8.56 -11.17 -8.13
C ASP A 42 -7.34 -10.52 -7.49
N ILE A 43 -6.83 -11.17 -6.45
CA ILE A 43 -5.66 -10.76 -5.68
C ILE A 43 -4.54 -11.82 -5.72
N SER A 44 -4.53 -12.66 -6.74
CA SER A 44 -3.62 -13.82 -6.86
C SER A 44 -2.14 -13.44 -6.89
N ASP A 45 -1.81 -12.19 -7.19
CA ASP A 45 -0.45 -11.67 -7.23
C ASP A 45 -0.03 -10.87 -5.99
N TRP A 46 -0.91 -10.75 -4.99
CA TRP A 46 -0.56 -10.25 -3.67
C TRP A 46 0.22 -11.34 -2.91
N ASN A 47 1.04 -10.96 -1.95
CA ASN A 47 1.88 -11.91 -1.24
C ASN A 47 1.62 -11.86 0.27
N ILE A 48 1.87 -13.00 0.91
CA ILE A 48 1.95 -13.05 2.38
C ILE A 48 3.12 -12.16 2.82
N GLY A 49 2.85 -11.29 3.78
CA GLY A 49 3.78 -10.28 4.26
C GLY A 49 3.60 -8.89 3.66
N ASP A 50 2.82 -8.76 2.57
CA ASP A 50 2.47 -7.44 2.02
C ASP A 50 1.71 -6.61 3.06
N GLU A 51 1.97 -5.30 3.08
CA GLU A 51 1.20 -4.34 3.86
C GLU A 51 -0.02 -3.88 3.06
N ILE A 52 -1.17 -3.86 3.71
CA ILE A 52 -2.40 -3.34 3.13
C ILE A 52 -2.95 -2.18 3.95
N GLY A 53 -3.62 -1.26 3.26
CA GLY A 53 -4.42 -0.21 3.87
C GLY A 53 -5.90 -0.48 3.64
N ILE A 54 -6.72 -0.25 4.67
CA ILE A 54 -8.17 -0.33 4.55
C ILE A 54 -8.73 1.09 4.69
N ALA A 55 -9.49 1.51 3.67
CA ALA A 55 -10.12 2.82 3.67
C ALA A 55 -11.20 2.89 4.75
N THR A 56 -11.29 4.05 5.37
CA THR A 56 -12.32 4.30 6.39
C THR A 56 -13.72 4.33 5.78
N THR A 57 -14.66 3.66 6.44
CA THR A 57 -16.10 3.82 6.19
C THR A 57 -16.76 4.75 7.21
N ARG A 58 -15.99 5.20 8.21
CA ARG A 58 -16.34 6.21 9.21
C ARG A 58 -15.26 7.27 9.29
N ARG A 59 -15.53 8.38 9.94
CA ARG A 59 -14.59 9.48 10.07
C ARG A 59 -13.36 9.06 10.90
N GLY A 60 -12.20 9.00 10.27
CA GLY A 60 -10.90 8.93 10.95
C GLY A 60 -10.22 7.56 11.07
N ASP A 61 -10.76 6.50 10.46
CA ASP A 61 -10.36 5.13 10.78
C ASP A 61 -9.69 4.36 9.62
N SER A 62 -8.73 4.98 8.94
CA SER A 62 -7.88 4.20 8.02
C SER A 62 -6.89 3.37 8.83
N THR A 63 -6.82 2.07 8.55
CA THR A 63 -5.95 1.15 9.27
C THR A 63 -4.98 0.45 8.33
N ARG A 64 -3.85 0.02 8.88
CA ARG A 64 -2.82 -0.74 8.16
C ARG A 64 -2.66 -2.10 8.80
N HIS A 65 -2.58 -3.11 7.98
CA HIS A 65 -2.47 -4.50 8.40
C HIS A 65 -1.47 -5.22 7.50
N ARG A 66 -0.96 -6.34 7.97
CA ARG A 66 -0.09 -7.21 7.21
C ARG A 66 -0.83 -8.49 6.83
N ILE A 67 -0.67 -8.93 5.59
CA ILE A 67 -1.24 -10.19 5.12
C ILE A 67 -0.49 -11.36 5.75
N THR A 68 -1.20 -12.25 6.44
CA THR A 68 -0.63 -13.46 7.04
C THR A 68 -1.01 -14.73 6.28
N ALA A 69 -2.15 -14.73 5.58
CA ALA A 69 -2.56 -15.81 4.70
C ALA A 69 -3.45 -15.28 3.55
N ILE A 70 -3.45 -16.01 2.44
CA ILE A 70 -4.29 -15.75 1.28
C ILE A 70 -4.95 -17.05 0.86
N ASN A 71 -6.28 -17.02 0.72
CA ASN A 71 -7.08 -18.14 0.22
C ASN A 71 -8.09 -17.63 -0.81
N GLY A 72 -7.73 -17.70 -2.10
CA GLY A 72 -8.52 -17.11 -3.19
C GLY A 72 -8.66 -15.61 -3.01
N GLN A 73 -9.88 -15.12 -2.79
CA GLN A 73 -10.20 -13.72 -2.56
C GLN A 73 -10.35 -13.37 -1.06
N THR A 74 -9.96 -14.29 -0.18
CA THR A 74 -9.97 -14.06 1.27
C THR A 74 -8.55 -13.83 1.77
N LEU A 75 -8.36 -12.71 2.48
CA LEU A 75 -7.12 -12.37 3.18
C LEU A 75 -7.26 -12.65 4.66
N THR A 76 -6.22 -13.21 5.27
CA THR A 76 -6.05 -13.17 6.73
C THR A 76 -5.02 -12.09 7.06
N ILE A 77 -5.31 -11.27 8.06
CA ILE A 77 -4.54 -10.08 8.42
C ILE A 77 -4.10 -10.09 9.88
N ASP A 78 -3.03 -9.34 10.15
CA ASP A 78 -2.53 -9.04 11.49
C ASP A 78 -2.05 -7.56 11.53
N PRO A 79 -2.39 -6.78 12.56
CA PRO A 79 -3.30 -7.07 13.67
C PRO A 79 -4.77 -7.20 13.23
N PRO A 80 -5.67 -7.72 14.10
CA PRO A 80 -7.11 -7.70 13.86
C PRO A 80 -7.64 -6.29 13.63
N LEU A 81 -8.82 -6.18 12.99
CA LEU A 81 -9.48 -4.90 12.78
C LEU A 81 -9.81 -4.22 14.11
N GLU A 82 -9.51 -2.93 14.21
CA GLU A 82 -9.90 -2.12 15.38
C GLU A 82 -11.36 -1.64 15.28
N ASN A 83 -11.85 -1.43 14.06
CA ASN A 83 -13.18 -0.87 13.79
C ASN A 83 -13.90 -1.68 12.72
N GLU A 84 -15.23 -1.48 12.64
CA GLU A 84 -16.06 -2.02 11.57
C GLU A 84 -15.80 -1.31 10.25
N HIS A 85 -15.67 -2.07 9.18
CA HIS A 85 -15.64 -1.58 7.81
C HIS A 85 -16.80 -2.15 7.02
N TRP A 86 -17.49 -1.28 6.29
CA TRP A 86 -18.61 -1.72 5.46
C TRP A 86 -18.14 -2.43 4.21
N GLY A 87 -18.94 -3.41 3.78
CA GLY A 87 -18.72 -4.14 2.53
C GLY A 87 -20.03 -4.53 1.86
N GLY A 88 -19.99 -4.65 0.52
CA GLY A 88 -21.13 -5.07 -0.27
C GLY A 88 -22.15 -3.97 -0.53
N TYR A 89 -23.41 -4.38 -0.66
CA TYR A 89 -24.51 -3.52 -1.06
C TYR A 89 -25.39 -3.13 0.11
N ARG A 90 -25.95 -1.92 0.05
CA ARG A 90 -26.93 -1.37 0.98
C ARG A 90 -28.22 -1.06 0.25
N ASP A 91 -29.32 -1.60 0.74
CA ASP A 91 -30.64 -1.28 0.21
C ASP A 91 -31.12 0.06 0.77
N LEU A 92 -31.56 0.92 -0.14
CA LEU A 92 -32.06 2.25 0.16
C LEU A 92 -33.58 2.30 0.01
N PRO A 93 -34.28 3.25 0.68
CA PRO A 93 -35.69 3.50 0.47
C PRO A 93 -36.00 3.73 -1.01
N GLY A 94 -37.07 3.13 -1.51
CA GLY A 94 -37.49 3.24 -2.92
C GLY A 94 -36.97 2.12 -3.82
N GLY A 95 -36.36 1.06 -3.25
CA GLY A 95 -35.92 -0.13 -4.01
C GLY A 95 -34.57 0.05 -4.71
N TYR A 96 -33.81 1.06 -4.34
CA TYR A 96 -32.45 1.26 -4.84
C TYR A 96 -31.44 0.49 -3.99
N SER A 97 -30.42 -0.08 -4.63
CA SER A 97 -29.28 -0.70 -3.97
C SER A 97 -28.01 0.06 -4.31
N LEU A 98 -27.21 0.41 -3.30
CA LEU A 98 -25.96 1.13 -3.46
C LEU A 98 -24.81 0.28 -2.96
N GLU A 99 -23.75 0.13 -3.78
CA GLU A 99 -22.52 -0.49 -3.33
C GLU A 99 -21.79 0.49 -2.38
N MET A 100 -21.67 0.07 -1.13
CA MET A 100 -20.97 0.84 -0.09
C MET A 100 -19.94 -0.08 0.56
N ALA A 101 -18.75 -0.07 0.03
CA ALA A 101 -17.71 -0.97 0.46
C ALA A 101 -16.40 -0.23 0.70
N ALA A 102 -15.68 -0.62 1.75
CA ALA A 102 -14.34 -0.14 2.01
C ALA A 102 -13.38 -0.63 0.92
N GLU A 103 -12.50 0.24 0.50
CA GLU A 103 -11.39 -0.09 -0.37
C GLU A 103 -10.25 -0.71 0.46
N VAL A 104 -9.70 -1.81 -0.04
CA VAL A 104 -8.51 -2.46 0.49
C VAL A 104 -7.40 -2.31 -0.53
N VAL A 105 -6.33 -1.63 -0.17
CA VAL A 105 -5.23 -1.25 -1.06
C VAL A 105 -3.98 -2.02 -0.68
N ASN A 106 -3.34 -2.69 -1.62
CA ASN A 106 -2.00 -3.23 -1.43
C ASN A 106 -0.99 -2.06 -1.46
N MET A 107 -0.32 -1.85 -0.35
CA MET A 107 0.62 -0.73 -0.15
C MET A 107 2.06 -1.12 -0.48
N GLU A 108 2.32 -2.40 -0.79
CA GLU A 108 3.66 -2.85 -1.10
C GLU A 108 4.20 -2.18 -2.36
N ARG A 109 5.42 -1.73 -2.26
CA ARG A 109 6.15 -1.08 -3.36
C ARG A 109 7.53 -1.71 -3.47
N ASN A 110 7.92 -2.14 -4.66
CA ASN A 110 9.24 -2.70 -4.91
C ASN A 110 10.27 -1.68 -5.42
N ILE A 111 9.88 -0.40 -5.46
CA ILE A 111 10.76 0.72 -5.76
C ILE A 111 10.55 1.76 -4.67
N LEU A 112 11.59 2.02 -3.90
CA LEU A 112 11.63 3.07 -2.91
C LEU A 112 12.65 4.13 -3.34
N ILE A 113 12.18 5.36 -3.47
CA ILE A 113 13.04 6.52 -3.74
C ILE A 113 12.91 7.43 -2.53
N HIS A 114 14.01 7.57 -1.78
CA HIS A 114 14.04 8.42 -0.59
C HIS A 114 15.28 9.30 -0.58
N GLY A 115 15.19 10.43 0.12
CA GLY A 115 16.36 11.24 0.45
C GLY A 115 17.21 10.53 1.51
N PRO A 116 18.42 11.03 1.76
CA PRO A 116 19.20 10.58 2.90
C PRO A 116 18.45 10.87 4.20
N ASP A 117 18.59 9.97 5.18
CA ASP A 117 17.97 10.14 6.49
C ASP A 117 18.47 11.44 7.14
N GLU A 118 17.61 12.12 7.88
CA GLU A 118 17.93 13.41 8.52
C GLU A 118 19.18 13.32 9.41
N ASP A 119 19.43 12.18 10.02
CA ASP A 119 20.60 11.91 10.85
C ASP A 119 21.93 11.87 10.06
N SER A 120 21.86 11.77 8.73
CA SER A 120 23.06 11.75 7.87
C SER A 120 23.62 13.14 7.58
N PHE A 121 22.85 14.16 7.82
CA PHE A 121 23.25 15.56 7.69
C PHE A 121 23.30 16.17 9.09
N GLY A 122 24.39 16.03 9.79
CA GLY A 122 24.56 16.73 11.07
C GLY A 122 23.98 18.14 11.00
N ASP A 123 23.44 18.65 12.09
CA ASP A 123 22.74 19.91 12.34
C ASP A 123 23.06 21.06 11.34
N VAL A 124 22.60 20.96 10.12
CA VAL A 124 22.58 22.02 9.12
C VAL A 124 21.24 22.71 9.22
N GLY A 125 21.24 23.83 9.92
CA GLY A 125 20.04 24.61 10.17
C GLY A 125 19.13 24.78 8.95
N HIS A 126 17.84 24.83 9.16
CA HIS A 126 16.71 24.89 8.22
C HIS A 126 16.85 25.85 7.02
N SER A 127 17.84 26.73 7.01
CA SER A 127 18.05 27.73 5.97
C SER A 127 18.81 27.23 4.73
N GLN A 128 19.42 26.05 4.78
CA GLN A 128 20.25 25.53 3.68
C GLN A 128 19.50 24.57 2.72
N PHE A 129 18.28 24.18 3.02
CA PHE A 129 17.49 23.30 2.16
C PHE A 129 17.11 23.86 0.79
N ARG A 130 17.29 25.14 0.54
CA ARG A 130 16.92 25.76 -0.74
C ARG A 130 17.86 25.46 -1.92
N ASN A 131 19.03 24.86 -1.69
CA ASN A 131 20.02 24.65 -2.74
C ASN A 131 20.61 23.23 -2.78
N GLN A 132 20.09 22.29 -2.01
CA GLN A 132 20.57 20.92 -2.09
C GLN A 132 19.87 20.18 -3.22
N ARG A 133 20.69 19.70 -4.15
CA ARG A 133 20.25 18.77 -5.20
C ARG A 133 19.71 17.55 -4.52
N THR A 134 18.46 17.22 -4.74
CA THR A 134 17.85 15.99 -4.26
C THR A 134 18.60 14.83 -4.89
N PHE A 135 19.36 14.09 -4.11
CA PHE A 135 19.94 12.84 -4.56
C PHE A 135 18.87 11.78 -4.43
N ILE A 136 18.53 11.16 -5.54
CA ILE A 136 17.67 9.99 -5.55
C ILE A 136 18.55 8.79 -5.25
N GLN A 137 18.41 8.21 -4.07
CA GLN A 137 19.09 6.97 -3.71
C GLN A 137 18.15 5.80 -4.05
N LEU A 138 18.51 5.03 -5.07
CA LEU A 138 17.81 3.82 -5.45
C LEU A 138 18.37 2.66 -4.61
N THR A 139 17.65 2.22 -3.61
CA THR A 139 18.00 1.00 -2.88
C THR A 139 17.32 -0.17 -3.57
N ARG A 140 18.09 -0.91 -4.36
CA ARG A 140 17.62 -2.10 -5.06
C ARG A 140 17.72 -3.30 -4.13
N LEU A 141 16.60 -3.84 -3.69
CA LEU A 141 16.51 -5.22 -3.22
C LEU A 141 16.41 -6.15 -4.43
N LEU A 142 17.54 -6.42 -5.10
CA LEU A 142 17.62 -7.53 -6.04
C LEU A 142 17.84 -8.82 -5.28
N LYS A 143 16.81 -9.62 -5.07
CA LYS A 143 17.00 -11.06 -4.91
C LYS A 143 17.25 -11.63 -6.30
N TRP A 144 18.49 -12.00 -6.58
CA TRP A 144 18.80 -12.95 -7.62
C TRP A 144 18.48 -14.34 -7.07
N SER A 145 17.53 -15.03 -7.67
CA SER A 145 17.46 -16.49 -7.58
C SER A 145 17.98 -17.03 -8.90
N CYS A 146 19.07 -17.81 -8.79
CA CYS A 146 19.49 -18.72 -9.86
C CYS A 146 18.45 -19.81 -10.07
#